data_f1c4be4c5c8c64f5bea33e6f74a3989c
#
_entry.id   f1c4be4c5c8c64f5bea33e6f74a3989c
#
_cell.length_a   1.000
_cell.length_b   1.000
_cell.length_c   1.000
_cell.angle_alpha   90.00
_cell.angle_beta   90.00
_cell.angle_gamma   90.00
#
_symmetry.space_group_name_H-M   'P 1'
#
loop_
_entity.id
_entity.type
_entity.pdbx_description
1 polymer ?
#
loop_
_entity_poly.entity_id
_entity_poly.type
_entity_poly.pdbx_seq_one_letter_code
_entity_poly.pdbx_strand_id
1 'polypeptide(L)'
;MNKDGTKTQRFGANPKGVNNFDANGHFFMMFARPDLPKLASNDPMNPTPEEAKAIAVGSVAYFGTYTVDEPSKTISLKIESSSLPNQLGIDQKRVVSSLTADELKYTNTTAVAGAGPINSAYKRAK
;
A
#
# COMPACT_ATOMS: atom_id res chain seq x y z
N MET A 1 -9.26 -4.67 -7.54
CA MET A 1 -10.35 -4.78 -8.54
C MET A 1 -11.15 -3.49 -8.53
N ASN A 2 -11.46 -2.96 -9.67
CA ASN A 2 -12.26 -1.74 -9.80
C ASN A 2 -13.76 -2.02 -9.57
N LYS A 3 -14.54 -0.95 -9.36
CA LYS A 3 -15.99 -1.09 -9.14
C LYS A 3 -16.73 -1.73 -10.31
N ASP A 4 -16.20 -1.60 -11.53
CA ASP A 4 -16.77 -2.19 -12.75
C ASP A 4 -16.31 -3.63 -13.01
N GLY A 5 -15.56 -4.22 -12.09
CA GLY A 5 -15.05 -5.59 -12.20
C GLY A 5 -13.73 -5.72 -12.93
N THR A 6 -13.17 -4.64 -13.46
CA THR A 6 -11.86 -4.70 -14.12
C THR A 6 -10.73 -4.68 -13.08
N LYS A 7 -9.58 -5.25 -13.44
CA LYS A 7 -8.38 -5.23 -12.59
C LYS A 7 -7.46 -4.10 -13.02
N THR A 8 -6.96 -3.34 -12.05
CA THR A 8 -5.97 -2.29 -12.28
C THR A 8 -4.69 -2.64 -11.54
N GLN A 9 -3.57 -2.56 -12.23
CA GLN A 9 -2.25 -2.75 -11.65
C GLN A 9 -1.60 -1.37 -11.45
N ARG A 10 -2.06 -0.65 -10.42
CA ARG A 10 -1.60 0.71 -10.12
C ARG A 10 -0.09 0.81 -10.01
N PHE A 11 0.54 -0.21 -9.41
CA PHE A 11 1.98 -0.24 -9.18
C PHE A 11 2.74 -1.09 -10.19
N GLY A 12 2.09 -1.45 -11.31
CA GLY A 12 2.66 -2.32 -12.34
C GLY A 12 2.52 -3.80 -12.02
N ALA A 13 3.01 -4.65 -12.93
CA ALA A 13 2.95 -6.10 -12.75
C ALA A 13 3.93 -6.60 -11.67
N ASN A 14 5.06 -5.90 -11.52
CA ASN A 14 6.11 -6.26 -10.56
C ASN A 14 6.48 -5.04 -9.70
N PRO A 15 5.61 -4.62 -8.79
CA PRO A 15 5.87 -3.44 -7.96
C PRO A 15 7.06 -3.66 -7.04
N LYS A 16 7.79 -2.60 -6.74
CA LYS A 16 8.81 -2.58 -5.69
C LYS A 16 8.19 -2.04 -4.42
N GLY A 17 8.32 -2.79 -3.34
CA GLY A 17 7.74 -2.36 -2.09
C GLY A 17 8.19 -3.17 -0.90
N VAL A 18 7.88 -2.64 0.26
CA VAL A 18 8.17 -3.28 1.54
C VAL A 18 7.00 -3.05 2.48
N ASN A 19 6.71 -4.06 3.29
CA ASN A 19 5.70 -4.00 4.33
C ASN A 19 6.34 -4.57 5.60
N ASN A 20 6.41 -3.77 6.65
CA ASN A 20 7.05 -4.17 7.90
C ASN A 20 6.07 -4.01 9.07
N PHE A 21 5.94 -5.08 9.85
CA PHE A 21 5.20 -5.09 11.11
C PHE A 21 6.17 -5.44 12.23
N ASP A 22 6.36 -4.54 13.20
CA ASP A 22 7.26 -4.82 14.30
C ASP A 22 6.53 -5.44 15.51
N ALA A 23 7.31 -5.93 16.47
CA ALA A 23 6.76 -6.57 17.66
C ALA A 23 6.09 -5.58 18.63
N ASN A 24 6.30 -4.30 18.46
CA ASN A 24 5.75 -3.25 19.32
C ASN A 24 4.43 -2.67 18.81
N GLY A 25 3.87 -3.24 17.74
CA GLY A 25 2.61 -2.78 17.18
C GLY A 25 2.73 -1.62 16.22
N HIS A 26 3.90 -1.38 15.67
CA HIS A 26 4.12 -0.37 14.63
C HIS A 26 4.30 -1.03 13.27
N PHE A 27 3.89 -0.33 12.23
CA PHE A 27 4.09 -0.80 10.87
C PHE A 27 4.48 0.35 9.95
N PHE A 28 5.13 0.01 8.85
CA PHE A 28 5.27 0.90 7.72
C PHE A 28 5.21 0.10 6.42
N MET A 29 4.79 0.76 5.35
CA MET A 29 4.85 0.15 4.03
C MET A 29 5.07 1.22 2.97
N MET A 30 5.69 0.80 1.87
CA MET A 30 5.96 1.62 0.72
C MET A 30 5.88 0.77 -0.53
N PHE A 31 5.23 1.28 -1.55
CA PHE A 31 5.17 0.66 -2.87
C PHE A 31 5.45 1.68 -3.94
N ALA A 32 6.11 1.25 -5.01
CA ALA A 32 6.34 2.10 -6.16
C ALA A 32 6.44 1.24 -7.43
N ARG A 33 6.00 1.81 -8.55
CA ARG A 33 6.28 1.23 -9.86
C ARG A 33 7.78 1.31 -10.11
N PRO A 34 8.40 0.26 -10.68
CA PRO A 34 9.84 0.32 -11.01
C PRO A 34 10.15 1.28 -12.18
N ASP A 35 9.12 1.67 -12.94
CA ASP A 35 9.24 2.50 -14.13
C ASP A 35 8.80 3.96 -13.92
N LEU A 36 8.82 4.45 -12.66
CA LEU A 36 8.50 5.86 -12.38
C LEU A 36 9.51 6.79 -13.08
N PRO A 37 9.02 7.92 -13.65
CA PRO A 37 9.90 8.85 -14.32
C PRO A 37 10.83 9.56 -13.34
N LYS A 38 12.05 9.82 -13.78
CA LYS A 38 12.94 10.74 -13.07
C LYS A 38 12.55 12.16 -13.40
N LEU A 39 12.68 13.06 -12.41
CA LEU A 39 12.37 14.47 -12.66
C LEU A 39 13.45 15.08 -13.56
N ALA A 40 13.03 15.68 -14.69
CA ALA A 40 13.93 16.31 -15.62
C ALA A 40 14.72 17.46 -14.97
N SER A 41 14.07 18.19 -14.03
CA SER A 41 14.72 19.26 -13.29
C SER A 41 15.69 18.77 -12.22
N ASN A 42 15.64 17.49 -11.85
CA ASN A 42 16.35 16.91 -10.69
C ASN A 42 16.03 17.66 -9.39
N ASP A 43 14.87 18.30 -9.32
CA ASP A 43 14.43 19.10 -8.17
C ASP A 43 13.00 18.68 -7.79
N PRO A 44 12.80 18.09 -6.60
CA PRO A 44 11.47 17.62 -6.18
C PRO A 44 10.44 18.73 -6.01
N MET A 45 10.89 19.99 -5.96
CA MET A 45 9.97 21.14 -5.87
C MET A 45 9.52 21.63 -7.24
N ASN A 46 10.09 21.12 -8.32
CA ASN A 46 9.81 21.58 -9.69
C ASN A 46 9.59 20.40 -10.66
N PRO A 47 8.63 19.48 -10.36
CA PRO A 47 8.27 18.44 -11.32
C PRO A 47 7.39 19.05 -12.42
N THR A 48 7.37 18.40 -13.60
CA THR A 48 6.31 18.71 -14.57
C THR A 48 4.98 18.12 -14.05
N PRO A 49 3.82 18.62 -14.53
CA PRO A 49 2.51 18.06 -14.14
C PRO A 49 2.42 16.56 -14.42
N GLU A 50 2.94 16.09 -15.55
CA GLU A 50 2.93 14.68 -15.93
C GLU A 50 3.80 13.84 -14.99
N GLU A 51 4.98 14.33 -14.62
CA GLU A 51 5.86 13.66 -13.66
C GLU A 51 5.21 13.55 -12.29
N ALA A 52 4.64 14.65 -11.81
CA ALA A 52 3.94 14.69 -10.52
C ALA A 52 2.78 13.70 -10.48
N LYS A 53 1.98 13.66 -11.54
CA LYS A 53 0.86 12.72 -11.65
C LYS A 53 1.33 11.27 -11.66
N ALA A 54 2.35 10.96 -12.46
CA ALA A 54 2.86 9.59 -12.56
C ALA A 54 3.37 9.09 -11.21
N ILE A 55 4.10 9.93 -10.46
CA ILE A 55 4.62 9.59 -9.15
C ILE A 55 3.49 9.43 -8.14
N ALA A 56 2.52 10.34 -8.12
CA ALA A 56 1.40 10.27 -7.19
C ALA A 56 0.53 9.02 -7.43
N VAL A 57 0.31 8.64 -8.68
CA VAL A 57 -0.47 7.46 -9.04
C VAL A 57 0.32 6.17 -8.79
N GLY A 58 1.60 6.18 -9.07
CA GLY A 58 2.45 4.99 -9.09
C GLY A 58 3.22 4.70 -7.81
N SER A 59 3.00 5.46 -6.73
CA SER A 59 3.69 5.24 -5.46
C SER A 59 2.79 5.57 -4.28
N VAL A 60 3.05 4.92 -3.15
CA VAL A 60 2.41 5.24 -1.86
C VAL A 60 3.33 4.81 -0.73
N ALA A 61 3.37 5.60 0.33
CA ALA A 61 4.09 5.26 1.55
C ALA A 61 3.28 5.73 2.75
N TYR A 62 3.20 4.89 3.78
CA TYR A 62 2.50 5.25 5.01
C TYR A 62 2.99 4.41 6.19
N PHE A 63 2.74 4.92 7.40
CA PHE A 63 3.09 4.22 8.62
C PHE A 63 2.08 4.52 9.73
N GLY A 64 2.11 3.71 10.76
CA GLY A 64 1.25 3.88 11.92
C GLY A 64 1.36 2.70 12.88
N THR A 65 0.23 2.38 13.52
CA THR A 65 0.12 1.27 14.46
C THR A 65 -0.83 0.20 13.93
N TYR A 66 -0.70 -1.02 14.44
CA TYR A 66 -1.57 -2.12 14.05
C TYR A 66 -1.98 -2.97 15.23
N THR A 67 -3.11 -3.65 15.08
CA THR A 67 -3.58 -4.70 15.98
C THR A 67 -4.02 -5.89 15.15
N VAL A 68 -4.00 -7.08 15.75
CA VAL A 68 -4.41 -8.31 15.08
C VAL A 68 -5.58 -8.92 15.84
N ASP A 69 -6.65 -9.23 15.12
CA ASP A 69 -7.75 -10.05 15.61
C ASP A 69 -7.58 -11.46 15.05
N GLU A 70 -7.11 -12.39 15.87
CA GLU A 70 -6.81 -13.75 15.43
C GLU A 70 -8.05 -14.53 14.97
N PRO A 71 -9.19 -14.49 15.69
CA PRO A 71 -10.39 -15.23 15.25
C PRO A 71 -10.86 -14.86 13.85
N SER A 72 -10.85 -13.57 13.52
CA SER A 72 -11.28 -13.10 12.20
C SER A 72 -10.14 -13.03 11.19
N LYS A 73 -8.91 -13.30 11.61
CA LYS A 73 -7.68 -13.18 10.79
C LYS A 73 -7.57 -11.78 10.15
N THR A 74 -7.91 -10.76 10.92
CA THR A 74 -7.93 -9.38 10.44
C THR A 74 -6.86 -8.56 11.12
N ILE A 75 -6.07 -7.84 10.33
CA ILE A 75 -5.11 -6.85 10.80
C ILE A 75 -5.78 -5.49 10.66
N SER A 76 -5.86 -4.74 11.75
CA SER A 76 -6.40 -3.37 11.76
C SER A 76 -5.24 -2.39 11.80
N LEU A 77 -5.21 -1.48 10.84
CA LEU A 77 -4.15 -0.47 10.72
C LEU A 77 -4.71 0.89 11.06
N LYS A 78 -3.99 1.62 11.92
CA LYS A 78 -4.27 3.02 12.21
C LYS A 78 -3.13 3.84 11.61
N ILE A 79 -3.42 4.55 10.53
CA ILE A 79 -2.40 5.26 9.76
C ILE A 79 -2.16 6.63 10.40
N GLU A 80 -0.92 6.89 10.80
CA GLU A 80 -0.51 8.16 11.40
C GLU A 80 -0.10 9.18 10.34
N SER A 81 0.57 8.73 9.29
CA SER A 81 0.99 9.59 8.19
C SER A 81 1.03 8.79 6.89
N SER A 82 0.71 9.45 5.79
CA SER A 82 0.64 8.81 4.47
C SER A 82 0.98 9.81 3.38
N SER A 83 1.63 9.32 2.32
CA SER A 83 1.79 10.08 1.08
C SER A 83 0.45 10.29 0.34
N LEU A 84 -0.58 9.51 0.71
CA LEU A 84 -1.95 9.67 0.21
C LEU A 84 -2.84 10.10 1.38
N PRO A 85 -3.10 11.42 1.55
CA PRO A 85 -3.82 11.93 2.72
C PRO A 85 -5.23 11.37 2.90
N ASN A 86 -5.85 10.86 1.85
CA ASN A 86 -7.18 10.26 1.91
C ASN A 86 -7.24 9.01 2.79
N GLN A 87 -6.09 8.42 3.15
CA GLN A 87 -6.02 7.28 4.05
C GLN A 87 -6.10 7.67 5.53
N LEU A 88 -5.88 8.95 5.84
CA LEU A 88 -5.90 9.44 7.22
C LEU A 88 -7.32 9.48 7.77
N GLY A 89 -7.46 9.14 9.05
CA GLY A 89 -8.75 9.17 9.74
C GLY A 89 -9.65 7.97 9.48
N ILE A 90 -9.19 6.99 8.72
CA ILE A 90 -9.92 5.77 8.40
C ILE A 90 -9.14 4.58 8.96
N ASP A 91 -9.80 3.74 9.76
CA ASP A 91 -9.21 2.49 10.20
C ASP A 91 -9.18 1.52 9.03
N GLN A 92 -7.98 1.11 8.64
CA GLN A 92 -7.77 0.19 7.52
C GLN A 92 -7.83 -1.25 7.99
N LYS A 93 -8.47 -2.11 7.20
CA LYS A 93 -8.60 -3.53 7.51
C LYS A 93 -7.91 -4.37 6.45
N ARG A 94 -7.19 -5.39 6.90
CA ARG A 94 -6.52 -6.37 6.05
C ARG A 94 -6.94 -7.76 6.50
N VAL A 95 -7.71 -8.45 5.68
CA VAL A 95 -8.13 -9.83 5.98
C VAL A 95 -7.07 -10.78 5.45
N VAL A 96 -6.41 -11.49 6.35
CA VAL A 96 -5.32 -12.42 6.00
C VAL A 96 -5.92 -13.69 5.40
N SER A 97 -5.55 -14.01 4.17
CA SER A 97 -5.98 -15.23 3.49
C SER A 97 -4.96 -16.35 3.63
N SER A 98 -3.68 -16.02 3.80
CA SER A 98 -2.61 -17.01 3.98
C SER A 98 -1.44 -16.38 4.72
N LEU A 99 -0.90 -17.09 5.69
CA LEU A 99 0.30 -16.70 6.40
C LEU A 99 1.16 -17.95 6.63
N THR A 100 2.36 -17.93 6.06
CA THR A 100 3.39 -18.95 6.27
C THR A 100 4.65 -18.30 6.81
N ALA A 101 5.69 -19.10 7.09
CA ALA A 101 6.97 -18.54 7.53
C ALA A 101 7.61 -17.60 6.50
N ASP A 102 7.27 -17.76 5.21
CA ASP A 102 7.90 -17.03 4.11
C ASP A 102 6.97 -16.09 3.34
N GLU A 103 5.65 -16.19 3.56
CA GLU A 103 4.69 -15.46 2.72
C GLU A 103 3.48 -14.97 3.53
N LEU A 104 3.04 -13.76 3.21
CA LEU A 104 1.81 -13.18 3.74
C LEU A 104 0.93 -12.75 2.58
N LYS A 105 -0.33 -13.22 2.58
CA LYS A 105 -1.36 -12.77 1.61
C LYS A 105 -2.53 -12.19 2.38
N TYR A 106 -3.02 -11.04 1.95
CA TYR A 106 -4.22 -10.44 2.52
C TYR A 106 -5.02 -9.65 1.49
N THR A 107 -6.25 -9.34 1.86
CA THR A 107 -7.14 -8.48 1.09
C THR A 107 -7.38 -7.18 1.86
N ASN A 108 -7.16 -6.06 1.20
CA ASN A 108 -7.52 -4.75 1.72
C ASN A 108 -8.98 -4.48 1.39
N THR A 109 -9.84 -4.49 2.42
CA THR A 109 -11.28 -4.27 2.25
C THR A 109 -11.69 -2.81 2.43
N THR A 110 -10.74 -1.95 2.83
CA THR A 110 -10.99 -0.52 3.14
C THR A 110 -10.16 0.40 2.25
N ALA A 111 -9.99 0.02 0.98
CA ALA A 111 -9.27 0.84 0.02
C ALA A 111 -9.94 2.21 -0.16
N VAL A 112 -9.15 3.22 -0.53
CA VAL A 112 -9.68 4.57 -0.78
C VAL A 112 -10.71 4.56 -1.90
N ALA A 113 -11.59 5.58 -1.85
CA ALA A 113 -12.73 5.69 -2.75
C ALA A 113 -12.36 5.49 -4.22
N GLY A 114 -13.17 4.71 -4.93
CA GLY A 114 -12.97 4.40 -6.34
C GLY A 114 -12.28 3.07 -6.60
N ALA A 115 -11.58 2.51 -5.62
CA ALA A 115 -10.98 1.19 -5.74
C ALA A 115 -11.87 0.12 -5.09
N GLY A 116 -11.93 -1.06 -5.69
CA GLY A 116 -12.52 -2.22 -5.06
C GLY A 116 -11.52 -2.88 -4.09
N PRO A 117 -11.83 -4.09 -3.58
CA PRO A 117 -10.90 -4.83 -2.73
C PRO A 117 -9.56 -5.04 -3.42
N ILE A 118 -8.48 -4.88 -2.69
CA ILE A 118 -7.11 -5.04 -3.19
C ILE A 118 -6.50 -6.27 -2.56
N ASN A 119 -6.07 -7.21 -3.38
CA ASN A 119 -5.36 -8.41 -2.93
C ASN A 119 -3.86 -8.17 -3.02
N SER A 120 -3.14 -8.52 -1.95
CA SER A 120 -1.70 -8.34 -1.87
C SER A 120 -1.02 -9.60 -1.40
N ALA A 121 0.17 -9.86 -1.93
CA ALA A 121 1.02 -10.97 -1.52
C ALA A 121 2.44 -10.45 -1.28
N TYR A 122 3.02 -10.86 -0.15
CA TYR A 122 4.36 -10.44 0.28
C TYR A 122 5.19 -11.66 0.58
N LYS A 123 6.47 -11.63 0.18
CA LYS A 123 7.45 -12.61 0.59
C LYS A 123 8.26 -12.04 1.74
N ARG A 124 8.63 -12.91 2.68
CA ARG A 124 9.45 -12.49 3.82
C ARG A 124 10.84 -12.08 3.34
N ALA A 125 11.30 -10.94 3.77
CA ALA A 125 12.66 -10.49 3.52
C ALA A 125 13.64 -11.33 4.35
N LYS A 126 14.75 -11.71 3.74
CA LYS A 126 15.80 -12.49 4.38
C LYS A 126 17.00 -11.60 4.72
#